data_1c081d14873e17d8a3feb9ce7d9e7ce8
#
_entry.id   1c081d14873e17d8a3feb9ce7d9e7ce8
#
_cell.length_a   1.000
_cell.length_b   1.000
_cell.length_c   1.000
_cell.angle_alpha   90.00
_cell.angle_beta   90.00
_cell.angle_gamma   90.00
#
_symmetry.space_group_name_H-M   'P 1'
#
loop_
_entity.id
_entity.type
_entity.pdbx_description
1 polymer ?
#
loop_
_entity_poly.entity_id
_entity_poly.type
_entity_poly.pdbx_seq_one_letter_code
_entity_poly.pdbx_strand_id
1 'polypeptide(L)'
;MHTLSELGFSQNNISEFIRLRQEINLDQEIEALEKENITLLTIEDENYPKLLKEIYDPPFVLFYRGTLPTDNEFLVAIVGSRKYSNYGKQISNSIARELAENGIIVVSGLALGIDAMAHQAALDCQAKTIAVLGCGIEKSNIYPVHNRMLADKIIATNGCVMSEHPIGTPPYKSNFPQRNRIISGLSLGTLIIEAALKSGALITARFALEQNREVFAVPGSITSLTSEGTNNLIKMGARPTTCGQDILDALNLKQATDYIATQKITADSKDEAKLLEHLSREPKHIDELGRLTKMPSSAINATLTLMEMKGKVRHLGAMKYVLAR
;
A
#
# COMPACT_ATOMS: atom_id res chain seq x y z
N MET A 1 -1.12 37.47 13.13
CA MET A 1 -1.44 38.32 11.98
C MET A 1 -0.20 38.75 11.18
N HIS A 2 0.88 39.21 11.84
CA HIS A 2 2.11 39.59 11.13
C HIS A 2 2.65 38.46 10.23
N THR A 3 2.67 37.21 10.69
CA THR A 3 3.26 36.08 9.97
C THR A 3 2.59 35.77 8.61
N LEU A 4 1.27 35.85 8.48
CA LEU A 4 0.57 35.58 7.23
C LEU A 4 0.79 36.70 6.20
N SER A 5 0.91 37.95 6.65
CA SER A 5 1.24 39.09 5.79
C SER A 5 2.68 39.00 5.26
N GLU A 6 3.62 38.55 6.11
CA GLU A 6 5.01 38.31 5.74
C GLU A 6 5.18 37.17 4.73
N LEU A 7 4.28 36.18 4.75
CA LEU A 7 4.19 35.10 3.77
C LEU A 7 3.51 35.48 2.45
N GLY A 8 3.14 36.77 2.29
CA GLY A 8 2.60 37.30 1.03
C GLY A 8 1.08 37.11 0.83
N PHE A 9 0.34 36.70 1.88
CA PHE A 9 -1.12 36.64 1.79
C PHE A 9 -1.75 38.02 1.73
N SER A 10 -2.75 38.21 0.86
CA SER A 10 -3.51 39.45 0.78
C SER A 10 -4.32 39.69 2.06
N GLN A 11 -4.57 40.96 2.41
CA GLN A 11 -5.39 41.32 3.58
C GLN A 11 -6.81 40.71 3.50
N ASN A 12 -7.37 40.59 2.31
CA ASN A 12 -8.67 39.95 2.11
C ASN A 12 -8.64 38.46 2.45
N ASN A 13 -7.60 37.73 2.00
CA ASN A 13 -7.43 36.31 2.32
C ASN A 13 -7.21 36.09 3.82
N ILE A 14 -6.44 36.99 4.47
CA ILE A 14 -6.21 36.94 5.92
C ILE A 14 -7.52 37.18 6.69
N SER A 15 -8.29 38.20 6.30
CA SER A 15 -9.56 38.50 6.95
C SER A 15 -10.58 37.38 6.77
N GLU A 16 -10.66 36.79 5.60
CA GLU A 16 -11.51 35.62 5.31
C GLU A 16 -11.09 34.39 6.11
N PHE A 17 -9.81 34.10 6.18
CA PHE A 17 -9.27 33.01 7.00
C PHE A 17 -9.64 33.16 8.48
N ILE A 18 -9.50 34.38 9.04
CA ILE A 18 -9.86 34.65 10.44
C ILE A 18 -11.34 34.45 10.67
N ARG A 19 -12.19 34.96 9.77
CA ARG A 19 -13.64 34.80 9.84
C ARG A 19 -14.03 33.31 9.82
N LEU A 20 -13.55 32.56 8.84
CA LEU A 20 -13.84 31.12 8.71
C LEU A 20 -13.36 30.34 9.94
N ARG A 21 -12.18 30.66 10.47
CA ARG A 21 -11.65 30.01 11.69
C ARG A 21 -12.55 30.24 12.92
N GLN A 22 -13.21 31.39 13.02
CA GLN A 22 -14.14 31.68 14.13
C GLN A 22 -15.48 30.96 13.98
N GLU A 23 -15.87 30.62 12.77
CA GLU A 23 -17.11 29.89 12.46
C GLU A 23 -17.00 28.38 12.69
N ILE A 24 -15.76 27.82 12.71
CA ILE A 24 -15.52 26.39 12.93
C ILE A 24 -15.74 26.04 14.40
N ASN A 25 -16.68 25.13 14.66
CA ASN A 25 -16.86 24.53 15.97
C ASN A 25 -16.06 23.23 16.03
N LEU A 26 -14.90 23.25 16.69
CA LEU A 26 -13.99 22.11 16.78
C LEU A 26 -14.64 20.87 17.43
N ASP A 27 -15.50 21.08 18.44
CA ASP A 27 -16.16 19.96 19.11
C ASP A 27 -17.11 19.23 18.16
N GLN A 28 -17.85 19.97 17.32
CA GLN A 28 -18.73 19.38 16.30
C GLN A 28 -17.95 18.64 15.22
N GLU A 29 -16.79 19.19 14.79
CA GLU A 29 -15.93 18.51 13.82
C GLU A 29 -15.33 17.22 14.39
N ILE A 30 -14.90 17.23 15.66
CA ILE A 30 -14.39 16.04 16.34
C ILE A 30 -15.50 14.98 16.49
N GLU A 31 -16.70 15.36 16.94
CA GLU A 31 -17.84 14.44 17.03
C GLU A 31 -18.19 13.82 15.66
N ALA A 32 -18.10 14.60 14.57
CA ALA A 32 -18.36 14.10 13.23
C ALA A 32 -17.30 13.07 12.80
N LEU A 33 -16.03 13.28 13.12
CA LEU A 33 -14.93 12.34 12.88
C LEU A 33 -15.15 11.03 13.67
N GLU A 34 -15.43 11.14 14.96
CA GLU A 34 -15.66 10.00 15.84
C GLU A 34 -16.85 9.14 15.39
N LYS A 35 -17.96 9.77 15.01
CA LYS A 35 -19.16 9.10 14.49
C LYS A 35 -18.89 8.25 13.24
N GLU A 36 -18.01 8.70 12.37
CA GLU A 36 -17.61 7.99 11.14
C GLU A 36 -16.38 7.08 11.35
N ASN A 37 -15.86 6.98 12.59
CA ASN A 37 -14.61 6.27 12.91
C ASN A 37 -13.43 6.76 12.06
N ILE A 38 -13.31 8.07 11.90
CA ILE A 38 -12.25 8.72 11.16
C ILE A 38 -11.23 9.25 12.17
N THR A 39 -9.98 8.92 11.96
CA THR A 39 -8.86 9.46 12.73
C THR A 39 -8.14 10.54 11.92
N LEU A 40 -7.75 11.60 12.59
CA LEU A 40 -6.95 12.69 12.03
C LEU A 40 -5.48 12.43 12.38
N LEU A 41 -4.59 12.64 11.41
CA LEU A 41 -3.15 12.51 11.53
C LEU A 41 -2.49 13.75 10.93
N THR A 42 -1.58 14.37 11.66
CA THR A 42 -0.82 15.53 11.19
C THR A 42 0.60 15.14 10.80
N ILE A 43 1.26 15.97 10.00
CA ILE A 43 2.65 15.73 9.58
C ILE A 43 3.64 15.73 10.77
N GLU A 44 3.23 16.24 11.94
CA GLU A 44 4.04 16.28 13.15
C GLU A 44 3.92 15.00 13.98
N ASP A 45 2.91 14.18 13.71
CA ASP A 45 2.68 12.94 14.45
C ASP A 45 3.76 11.89 14.12
N GLU A 46 4.19 11.13 15.12
CA GLU A 46 5.22 10.09 14.98
C GLU A 46 4.83 8.99 14.00
N ASN A 47 3.52 8.70 13.90
CA ASN A 47 2.96 7.68 13.01
C ASN A 47 2.74 8.18 11.58
N TYR A 48 3.11 9.43 11.26
CA TYR A 48 2.97 9.92 9.90
C TYR A 48 3.92 9.17 8.97
N PRO A 49 3.44 8.63 7.80
CA PRO A 49 4.27 7.81 6.92
C PRO A 49 5.53 8.55 6.47
N LYS A 50 6.71 8.03 6.79
CA LYS A 50 8.00 8.69 6.55
C LYS A 50 8.22 9.04 5.09
N LEU A 51 7.97 8.08 4.18
CA LEU A 51 8.12 8.32 2.74
C LEU A 51 7.21 9.46 2.24
N LEU A 52 6.00 9.57 2.78
CA LEU A 52 5.08 10.64 2.42
C LEU A 52 5.53 12.01 2.97
N LYS A 53 6.17 12.03 4.13
CA LYS A 53 6.71 13.25 4.75
C LYS A 53 7.83 13.87 3.91
N GLU A 54 8.56 13.05 3.13
CA GLU A 54 9.72 13.45 2.34
C GLU A 54 9.37 14.04 0.97
N ILE A 55 8.13 13.97 0.50
CA ILE A 55 7.76 14.53 -0.81
C ILE A 55 7.76 16.06 -0.76
N TYR A 56 7.86 16.71 -1.94
CA TYR A 56 7.91 18.17 -2.03
C TYR A 56 6.67 18.87 -1.44
N ASP A 57 5.48 18.28 -1.59
CA ASP A 57 4.21 18.81 -1.10
C ASP A 57 3.47 17.74 -0.29
N PRO A 58 3.95 17.45 0.97
CA PRO A 58 3.29 16.48 1.83
C PRO A 58 1.96 17.04 2.36
N PRO A 59 0.89 16.24 2.45
CA PRO A 59 -0.34 16.69 3.11
C PRO A 59 -0.07 17.01 4.57
N PHE A 60 -0.45 18.22 4.99
CA PHE A 60 -0.29 18.64 6.38
C PHE A 60 -1.16 17.82 7.33
N VAL A 61 -2.34 17.41 6.85
CA VAL A 61 -3.30 16.59 7.57
C VAL A 61 -3.75 15.44 6.69
N LEU A 62 -3.89 14.27 7.29
CA LEU A 62 -4.54 13.10 6.70
C LEU A 62 -5.71 12.68 7.58
N PHE A 63 -6.83 12.40 6.95
CA PHE A 63 -7.96 11.72 7.54
C PHE A 63 -7.90 10.26 7.13
N TYR A 64 -8.07 9.32 8.06
CA TYR A 64 -8.01 7.90 7.71
C TYR A 64 -8.98 7.04 8.52
N ARG A 65 -9.33 5.89 7.93
CA ARG A 65 -10.10 4.81 8.55
C ARG A 65 -9.35 3.51 8.37
N GLY A 66 -9.34 2.66 9.37
CA GLY A 66 -8.60 1.40 9.36
C GLY A 66 -7.22 1.54 9.99
N THR A 67 -6.22 0.82 9.49
CA THR A 67 -4.90 0.71 10.10
C THR A 67 -3.82 1.31 9.19
N LEU A 68 -3.09 2.30 9.68
CA LEU A 68 -1.95 2.88 8.98
C LEU A 68 -0.85 1.84 8.74
N PRO A 69 -0.05 1.99 7.68
CA PRO A 69 1.15 1.19 7.50
C PRO A 69 2.20 1.58 8.55
N THR A 70 2.98 0.60 8.96
CA THR A 70 4.15 0.80 9.82
C THR A 70 5.41 1.05 8.99
N ASP A 71 6.45 1.60 9.58
CA ASP A 71 7.75 1.85 8.93
C ASP A 71 8.44 0.58 8.38
N ASN A 72 8.08 -0.59 8.91
CA ASN A 72 8.64 -1.87 8.50
C ASN A 72 7.84 -2.54 7.37
N GLU A 73 6.77 -1.93 6.89
CA GLU A 73 5.95 -2.44 5.80
C GLU A 73 6.34 -1.77 4.48
N PHE A 74 6.43 -2.56 3.41
CA PHE A 74 6.80 -2.08 2.08
C PHE A 74 5.55 -1.84 1.24
N LEU A 75 5.50 -0.68 0.62
CA LEU A 75 4.36 -0.22 -0.15
C LEU A 75 4.73 -0.04 -1.61
N VAL A 76 3.89 -0.55 -2.52
CA VAL A 76 4.00 -0.34 -3.96
C VAL A 76 2.66 0.17 -4.51
N ALA A 77 2.72 1.27 -5.25
CA ALA A 77 1.54 1.80 -5.92
C ALA A 77 1.24 1.01 -7.18
N ILE A 78 -0.02 0.65 -7.40
CA ILE A 78 -0.52 0.05 -8.65
C ILE A 78 -1.64 0.94 -9.17
N VAL A 79 -1.45 1.51 -10.35
CA VAL A 79 -2.43 2.39 -10.99
C VAL A 79 -2.58 2.07 -12.47
N GLY A 80 -3.69 2.52 -13.06
CA GLY A 80 -3.89 2.31 -14.49
C GLY A 80 -5.19 2.87 -15.03
N SER A 81 -5.54 2.41 -16.20
CA SER A 81 -6.71 2.85 -16.95
C SER A 81 -8.02 2.49 -16.23
N ARG A 82 -8.98 3.43 -16.24
CA ARG A 82 -10.38 3.15 -15.89
C ARG A 82 -11.08 2.32 -16.96
N LYS A 83 -10.60 2.42 -18.22
CA LYS A 83 -11.06 1.63 -19.38
C LYS A 83 -9.95 0.63 -19.71
N TYR A 84 -9.95 -0.47 -19.01
CA TYR A 84 -8.94 -1.51 -19.12
C TYR A 84 -9.30 -2.57 -20.19
N SER A 85 -8.30 -3.25 -20.71
CA SER A 85 -8.46 -4.43 -21.55
C SER A 85 -8.52 -5.72 -20.73
N ASN A 86 -8.88 -6.86 -21.37
CA ASN A 86 -8.77 -8.16 -20.71
C ASN A 86 -7.32 -8.48 -20.30
N TYR A 87 -6.34 -8.05 -21.08
CA TYR A 87 -4.91 -8.14 -20.75
C TYR A 87 -4.61 -7.37 -19.47
N GLY A 88 -4.99 -6.07 -19.41
CA GLY A 88 -4.78 -5.24 -18.21
C GLY A 88 -5.44 -5.83 -16.96
N LYS A 89 -6.64 -6.41 -17.10
CA LYS A 89 -7.31 -7.11 -16.00
C LYS A 89 -6.49 -8.30 -15.48
N GLN A 90 -6.03 -9.17 -16.39
CA GLN A 90 -5.25 -10.35 -16.03
C GLN A 90 -3.94 -9.98 -15.34
N ILE A 91 -3.19 -9.05 -15.93
CA ILE A 91 -1.88 -8.61 -15.41
C ILE A 91 -2.02 -7.89 -14.07
N SER A 92 -3.03 -6.99 -13.93
CA SER A 92 -3.30 -6.32 -12.66
C SER A 92 -3.55 -7.32 -11.53
N ASN A 93 -4.42 -8.31 -11.76
CA ASN A 93 -4.71 -9.34 -10.77
C ASN A 93 -3.48 -10.21 -10.45
N SER A 94 -2.71 -10.61 -11.47
CA SER A 94 -1.52 -11.46 -11.28
C SER A 94 -0.46 -10.74 -10.46
N ILE A 95 -0.05 -9.53 -10.88
CA ILE A 95 1.03 -8.81 -10.22
C ILE A 95 0.61 -8.32 -8.83
N ALA A 96 -0.62 -7.81 -8.67
CA ALA A 96 -1.09 -7.37 -7.35
C ALA A 96 -1.18 -8.53 -6.35
N ARG A 97 -1.62 -9.71 -6.80
CA ARG A 97 -1.63 -10.94 -5.99
C ARG A 97 -0.22 -11.35 -5.60
N GLU A 98 0.69 -11.41 -6.56
CA GLU A 98 2.09 -11.81 -6.32
C GLU A 98 2.77 -10.87 -5.32
N LEU A 99 2.58 -9.56 -5.42
CA LEU A 99 3.08 -8.58 -4.45
C LEU A 99 2.45 -8.79 -3.06
N ALA A 100 1.13 -8.96 -3.00
CA ALA A 100 0.39 -9.17 -1.76
C ALA A 100 0.83 -10.46 -1.05
N GLU A 101 1.02 -11.57 -1.77
CA GLU A 101 1.53 -12.84 -1.25
C GLU A 101 2.96 -12.71 -0.70
N ASN A 102 3.75 -11.80 -1.22
CA ASN A 102 5.09 -11.47 -0.72
C ASN A 102 5.09 -10.39 0.37
N GLY A 103 3.92 -10.03 0.93
CA GLY A 103 3.79 -9.11 2.06
C GLY A 103 3.91 -7.64 1.69
N ILE A 104 3.87 -7.31 0.40
CA ILE A 104 3.87 -5.92 -0.09
C ILE A 104 2.45 -5.35 0.00
N ILE A 105 2.32 -4.19 0.59
CA ILE A 105 1.04 -3.47 0.66
C ILE A 105 0.80 -2.74 -0.67
N VAL A 106 -0.30 -3.07 -1.33
CA VAL A 106 -0.72 -2.38 -2.54
C VAL A 106 -1.37 -1.04 -2.18
N VAL A 107 -0.88 0.03 -2.77
CA VAL A 107 -1.46 1.38 -2.65
C VAL A 107 -2.13 1.76 -3.97
N SER A 108 -3.35 2.26 -3.93
CA SER A 108 -4.03 2.74 -5.13
C SER A 108 -5.10 3.79 -4.82
N GLY A 109 -5.79 4.25 -5.87
CA GLY A 109 -6.71 5.38 -5.77
C GLY A 109 -8.19 5.02 -5.66
N LEU A 110 -8.54 3.76 -5.48
CA LEU A 110 -9.92 3.28 -5.44
C LEU A 110 -10.75 3.65 -6.69
N ALA A 111 -10.13 4.06 -7.79
CA ALA A 111 -10.83 4.37 -9.03
C ALA A 111 -11.43 3.11 -9.67
N LEU A 112 -12.37 3.29 -10.61
CA LEU A 112 -12.83 2.18 -11.45
C LEU A 112 -11.67 1.62 -12.26
N GLY A 113 -11.71 0.32 -12.57
CA GLY A 113 -10.71 -0.33 -13.41
C GLY A 113 -9.52 -0.88 -12.63
N ILE A 114 -8.32 -0.58 -13.07
CA ILE A 114 -7.08 -1.17 -12.54
C ILE A 114 -6.92 -0.97 -11.03
N ASP A 115 -7.22 0.23 -10.52
CA ASP A 115 -7.11 0.52 -9.09
C ASP A 115 -7.97 -0.43 -8.24
N ALA A 116 -9.26 -0.57 -8.60
CA ALA A 116 -10.17 -1.45 -7.88
C ALA A 116 -9.76 -2.93 -7.98
N MET A 117 -9.21 -3.36 -9.13
CA MET A 117 -8.71 -4.72 -9.33
C MET A 117 -7.48 -5.00 -8.48
N ALA A 118 -6.56 -4.05 -8.38
CA ALA A 118 -5.38 -4.19 -7.55
C ALA A 118 -5.75 -4.33 -6.07
N HIS A 119 -6.69 -3.52 -5.58
CA HIS A 119 -7.21 -3.67 -4.22
C HIS A 119 -7.90 -5.03 -4.02
N GLN A 120 -8.78 -5.44 -4.95
CA GLN A 120 -9.49 -6.70 -4.82
C GLN A 120 -8.53 -7.89 -4.83
N ALA A 121 -7.51 -7.89 -5.68
CA ALA A 121 -6.50 -8.95 -5.72
C ALA A 121 -5.71 -9.06 -4.41
N ALA A 122 -5.37 -7.94 -3.76
CA ALA A 122 -4.74 -7.93 -2.44
C ALA A 122 -5.69 -8.51 -1.37
N LEU A 123 -6.96 -8.12 -1.39
CA LEU A 123 -7.97 -8.63 -0.45
C LEU A 123 -8.24 -10.13 -0.63
N ASP A 124 -8.23 -10.64 -1.86
CA ASP A 124 -8.38 -12.07 -2.15
C ASP A 124 -7.23 -12.91 -1.53
N CYS A 125 -6.07 -12.30 -1.30
CA CYS A 125 -4.95 -12.86 -0.56
C CYS A 125 -5.00 -12.57 0.95
N GLN A 126 -6.09 -11.98 1.45
CA GLN A 126 -6.21 -11.52 2.84
C GLN A 126 -5.10 -10.52 3.26
N ALA A 127 -4.52 -9.83 2.29
CA ALA A 127 -3.45 -8.88 2.50
C ALA A 127 -3.99 -7.46 2.69
N LYS A 128 -3.22 -6.64 3.41
CA LYS A 128 -3.51 -5.21 3.56
C LYS A 128 -3.40 -4.49 2.22
N THR A 129 -4.24 -3.48 2.05
CA THR A 129 -4.12 -2.54 0.94
C THR A 129 -4.55 -1.14 1.39
N ILE A 130 -4.03 -0.10 0.74
CA ILE A 130 -4.28 1.29 1.12
C ILE A 130 -4.95 2.01 -0.05
N ALA A 131 -6.15 2.54 0.22
CA ALA A 131 -6.87 3.36 -0.72
C ALA A 131 -6.73 4.85 -0.36
N VAL A 132 -6.19 5.64 -1.29
CA VAL A 132 -6.12 7.10 -1.14
C VAL A 132 -7.24 7.72 -1.92
N LEU A 133 -8.02 8.64 -1.34
CA LEU A 133 -9.19 9.27 -1.96
C LEU A 133 -8.94 10.75 -2.28
N GLY A 134 -9.66 11.27 -3.28
CA GLY A 134 -9.67 12.71 -3.62
C GLY A 134 -10.97 13.40 -3.18
N CYS A 135 -11.57 12.92 -2.09
CA CYS A 135 -12.80 13.44 -1.46
C CYS A 135 -12.80 13.08 0.01
N GLY A 136 -13.79 13.51 0.78
CA GLY A 136 -14.00 13.04 2.15
C GLY A 136 -14.14 11.52 2.20
N ILE A 137 -13.75 10.92 3.33
CA ILE A 137 -13.68 9.46 3.49
C ILE A 137 -14.86 8.88 4.28
N GLU A 138 -15.81 9.71 4.69
CA GLU A 138 -17.08 9.24 5.25
C GLU A 138 -17.84 8.40 4.20
N LYS A 139 -18.59 7.41 4.68
CA LYS A 139 -19.20 6.39 3.82
C LYS A 139 -20.09 6.97 2.72
N SER A 140 -20.80 8.05 3.00
CA SER A 140 -21.69 8.73 2.06
C SER A 140 -20.96 9.36 0.88
N ASN A 141 -19.70 9.80 1.07
CA ASN A 141 -18.96 10.61 0.12
C ASN A 141 -17.90 9.83 -0.67
N ILE A 142 -17.60 8.59 -0.27
CA ILE A 142 -16.66 7.72 -1.00
C ILE A 142 -17.04 7.62 -2.48
N TYR A 143 -16.09 7.98 -3.35
CA TYR A 143 -16.24 7.96 -4.80
C TYR A 143 -15.13 7.11 -5.46
N PRO A 144 -15.46 6.27 -6.47
CA PRO A 144 -16.79 6.06 -7.06
C PRO A 144 -17.72 5.23 -6.16
N VAL A 145 -19.01 5.50 -6.25
CA VAL A 145 -20.04 4.83 -5.43
C VAL A 145 -19.98 3.30 -5.52
N HIS A 146 -19.65 2.78 -6.70
CA HIS A 146 -19.50 1.33 -6.93
C HIS A 146 -18.42 0.68 -6.06
N ASN A 147 -17.40 1.45 -5.63
CA ASN A 147 -16.28 0.94 -4.84
C ASN A 147 -16.45 1.18 -3.33
N ARG A 148 -17.61 1.66 -2.86
CA ARG A 148 -17.88 1.83 -1.41
C ARG A 148 -17.75 0.55 -0.62
N MET A 149 -18.31 -0.55 -1.14
CA MET A 149 -18.17 -1.87 -0.51
C MET A 149 -16.71 -2.36 -0.51
N LEU A 150 -15.93 -2.00 -1.53
CA LEU A 150 -14.51 -2.32 -1.58
C LEU A 150 -13.74 -1.55 -0.49
N ALA A 151 -14.06 -0.27 -0.27
CA ALA A 151 -13.49 0.51 0.83
C ALA A 151 -13.80 -0.11 2.21
N ASP A 152 -15.06 -0.54 2.43
CA ASP A 152 -15.43 -1.22 3.68
C ASP A 152 -14.64 -2.53 3.87
N LYS A 153 -14.42 -3.31 2.79
CA LYS A 153 -13.60 -4.54 2.84
C LYS A 153 -12.13 -4.23 3.14
N ILE A 154 -11.57 -3.17 2.55
CA ILE A 154 -10.20 -2.72 2.83
C ILE A 154 -10.02 -2.48 4.32
N ILE A 155 -10.93 -1.74 4.94
CA ILE A 155 -10.89 -1.44 6.38
C ILE A 155 -11.03 -2.73 7.21
N ALA A 156 -11.95 -3.61 6.84
CA ALA A 156 -12.18 -4.88 7.55
C ALA A 156 -10.99 -5.85 7.50
N THR A 157 -10.11 -5.72 6.50
CA THR A 157 -8.90 -6.56 6.33
C THR A 157 -7.64 -5.85 6.89
N ASN A 158 -7.78 -5.01 7.90
CA ASN A 158 -6.69 -4.21 8.49
C ASN A 158 -5.95 -3.31 7.49
N GLY A 159 -6.59 -2.98 6.36
CA GLY A 159 -6.11 -1.99 5.42
C GLY A 159 -6.50 -0.58 5.86
N CYS A 160 -6.23 0.39 4.99
CA CYS A 160 -6.48 1.80 5.27
C CYS A 160 -7.18 2.50 4.10
N VAL A 161 -8.14 3.35 4.43
CA VAL A 161 -8.73 4.32 3.49
C VAL A 161 -8.38 5.71 4.01
N MET A 162 -7.72 6.53 3.19
CA MET A 162 -7.25 7.84 3.62
C MET A 162 -7.47 8.94 2.59
N SER A 163 -7.48 10.18 3.05
CA SER A 163 -7.59 11.39 2.22
C SER A 163 -6.94 12.58 2.93
N GLU A 164 -6.50 13.57 2.17
CA GLU A 164 -6.13 14.90 2.69
C GLU A 164 -7.34 15.84 2.84
N HIS A 165 -8.51 15.41 2.39
CA HIS A 165 -9.72 16.23 2.40
C HIS A 165 -10.59 15.92 3.62
N PRO A 166 -11.10 16.96 4.32
CA PRO A 166 -12.00 16.79 5.46
C PRO A 166 -13.34 16.17 5.05
N ILE A 167 -14.10 15.74 6.06
CA ILE A 167 -15.48 15.27 5.93
C ILE A 167 -16.31 16.30 5.13
N GLY A 168 -17.23 15.81 4.32
CA GLY A 168 -18.11 16.65 3.49
C GLY A 168 -17.48 17.14 2.19
N THR A 169 -16.18 16.91 1.96
CA THR A 169 -15.54 17.36 0.69
C THR A 169 -16.01 16.52 -0.49
N PRO A 170 -16.72 17.09 -1.47
CA PRO A 170 -17.19 16.35 -2.63
C PRO A 170 -16.04 15.88 -3.55
N PRO A 171 -16.28 14.90 -4.43
CA PRO A 171 -15.30 14.38 -5.37
C PRO A 171 -15.06 15.34 -6.56
N TYR A 172 -14.45 16.49 -6.29
CA TYR A 172 -14.10 17.46 -7.34
C TYR A 172 -13.06 16.89 -8.30
N LYS A 173 -13.22 17.18 -9.61
CA LYS A 173 -12.31 16.64 -10.64
C LYS A 173 -10.84 17.03 -10.44
N SER A 174 -10.60 18.22 -9.89
CA SER A 174 -9.26 18.73 -9.56
C SER A 174 -8.53 17.92 -8.48
N ASN A 175 -9.27 17.33 -7.53
CA ASN A 175 -8.67 16.66 -6.40
C ASN A 175 -8.00 15.31 -6.78
N PHE A 176 -8.52 14.63 -7.82
CA PHE A 176 -7.98 13.32 -8.22
C PHE A 176 -6.54 13.39 -8.73
N PRO A 177 -6.15 14.35 -9.61
CA PRO A 177 -4.74 14.52 -9.98
C PRO A 177 -3.85 14.89 -8.78
N GLN A 178 -4.31 15.79 -7.91
CA GLN A 178 -3.56 16.23 -6.72
C GLN A 178 -3.33 15.08 -5.75
N ARG A 179 -4.36 14.27 -5.48
CA ARG A 179 -4.28 13.09 -4.64
C ARG A 179 -3.21 12.10 -5.10
N ASN A 180 -2.94 11.99 -6.40
CA ASN A 180 -2.01 11.00 -6.93
C ASN A 180 -0.58 11.16 -6.38
N ARG A 181 -0.18 12.38 -5.95
CA ARG A 181 1.11 12.59 -5.27
C ARG A 181 1.21 11.83 -3.94
N ILE A 182 0.06 11.60 -3.28
CA ILE A 182 0.01 10.85 -2.03
C ILE A 182 0.16 9.35 -2.31
N ILE A 183 -0.45 8.84 -3.40
CA ILE A 183 -0.31 7.43 -3.81
C ILE A 183 1.17 7.09 -4.07
N SER A 184 1.84 7.88 -4.91
CA SER A 184 3.27 7.68 -5.19
C SER A 184 4.15 7.98 -3.98
N GLY A 185 3.80 9.01 -3.19
CA GLY A 185 4.55 9.44 -2.01
C GLY A 185 4.59 8.40 -0.89
N LEU A 186 3.54 7.61 -0.72
CA LEU A 186 3.48 6.50 0.23
C LEU A 186 4.32 5.29 -0.21
N SER A 187 4.71 5.22 -1.49
CA SER A 187 5.17 3.98 -2.12
C SER A 187 6.66 4.05 -2.48
N LEU A 188 7.36 2.93 -2.40
CA LEU A 188 8.74 2.78 -2.87
C LEU A 188 8.84 2.86 -4.39
N GLY A 189 7.79 2.45 -5.09
CA GLY A 189 7.69 2.50 -6.54
C GLY A 189 6.25 2.48 -7.00
N THR A 190 6.02 2.88 -8.24
CA THR A 190 4.70 2.98 -8.86
C THR A 190 4.64 2.16 -10.14
N LEU A 191 3.76 1.17 -10.18
CA LEU A 191 3.48 0.34 -11.34
C LEU A 191 2.29 0.88 -12.14
N ILE A 192 2.50 1.09 -13.44
CA ILE A 192 1.46 1.45 -14.39
C ILE A 192 1.12 0.22 -15.24
N ILE A 193 -0.11 -0.31 -15.06
CA ILE A 193 -0.57 -1.53 -15.79
C ILE A 193 -0.97 -1.21 -17.22
N GLU A 194 -1.86 -0.26 -17.40
CA GLU A 194 -2.30 0.23 -18.70
C GLU A 194 -2.55 1.74 -18.63
N ALA A 195 -2.14 2.46 -19.66
CA ALA A 195 -2.38 3.89 -19.80
C ALA A 195 -2.39 4.32 -21.26
N ALA A 196 -3.44 4.98 -21.71
CA ALA A 196 -3.39 5.77 -22.93
C ALA A 196 -2.56 7.05 -22.70
N LEU A 197 -2.12 7.73 -23.77
CA LEU A 197 -1.26 8.94 -23.68
C LEU A 197 -1.81 10.07 -22.80
N LYS A 198 -3.14 10.17 -22.67
CA LYS A 198 -3.82 11.17 -21.82
C LYS A 198 -4.38 10.58 -20.53
N SER A 199 -3.89 9.43 -20.10
CA SER A 199 -4.37 8.78 -18.87
C SER A 199 -3.93 9.51 -17.61
N GLY A 200 -4.83 9.61 -16.62
CA GLY A 200 -4.50 10.13 -15.29
C GLY A 200 -3.45 9.29 -14.54
N ALA A 201 -3.26 8.01 -14.89
CA ALA A 201 -2.21 7.16 -14.33
C ALA A 201 -0.81 7.68 -14.66
N LEU A 202 -0.62 8.36 -15.81
CA LEU A 202 0.67 8.98 -16.17
C LEU A 202 1.01 10.18 -15.27
N ILE A 203 0.01 10.82 -14.65
CA ILE A 203 0.23 11.87 -13.64
C ILE A 203 0.86 11.26 -12.39
N THR A 204 0.40 10.07 -11.98
CA THR A 204 1.00 9.35 -10.84
C THR A 204 2.44 8.92 -11.14
N ALA A 205 2.72 8.45 -12.36
CA ALA A 205 4.09 8.13 -12.78
C ALA A 205 5.01 9.36 -12.74
N ARG A 206 4.50 10.53 -13.15
CA ARG A 206 5.26 11.78 -13.08
C ARG A 206 5.55 12.17 -11.64
N PHE A 207 4.57 12.13 -10.74
CA PHE A 207 4.80 12.38 -9.31
C PHE A 207 5.81 11.39 -8.73
N ALA A 208 5.74 10.11 -9.08
CA ALA A 208 6.71 9.12 -8.62
C ALA A 208 8.15 9.52 -9.00
N LEU A 209 8.38 9.95 -10.25
CA LEU A 209 9.68 10.44 -10.70
C LEU A 209 10.12 11.71 -9.95
N GLU A 210 9.25 12.70 -9.80
CA GLU A 210 9.51 13.94 -9.06
C GLU A 210 9.83 13.68 -7.58
N GLN A 211 9.32 12.58 -7.03
CA GLN A 211 9.52 12.13 -5.65
C GLN A 211 10.69 11.14 -5.49
N ASN A 212 11.47 10.92 -6.54
CA ASN A 212 12.58 9.95 -6.57
C ASN A 212 12.12 8.51 -6.22
N ARG A 213 10.95 8.11 -6.72
CA ARG A 213 10.42 6.75 -6.60
C ARG A 213 10.61 6.00 -7.90
N GLU A 214 10.83 4.69 -7.82
CA GLU A 214 10.95 3.84 -9.01
C GLU A 214 9.63 3.82 -9.81
N VAL A 215 9.73 3.88 -11.12
CA VAL A 215 8.58 3.77 -12.03
C VAL A 215 8.67 2.47 -12.81
N PHE A 216 7.62 1.68 -12.71
CA PHE A 216 7.43 0.41 -13.37
C PHE A 216 6.31 0.53 -14.39
N ALA A 217 6.45 -0.11 -15.54
CA ALA A 217 5.42 -0.09 -16.58
C ALA A 217 5.27 -1.46 -17.24
N VAL A 218 4.04 -1.90 -17.38
CA VAL A 218 3.74 -3.15 -18.07
C VAL A 218 3.84 -2.92 -19.57
N PRO A 219 4.70 -3.68 -20.29
CA PRO A 219 4.75 -3.62 -21.75
C PRO A 219 3.47 -4.17 -22.37
N GLY A 220 3.05 -3.60 -23.48
CA GLY A 220 1.86 -4.07 -24.19
C GLY A 220 2.00 -3.94 -25.71
N SER A 221 0.97 -4.38 -26.43
CA SER A 221 0.98 -4.30 -27.89
C SER A 221 1.15 -2.85 -28.36
N ILE A 222 2.04 -2.65 -29.33
CA ILE A 222 2.30 -1.33 -29.95
C ILE A 222 1.08 -0.79 -30.72
N THR A 223 0.11 -1.66 -31.04
CA THR A 223 -1.14 -1.28 -31.72
C THR A 223 -2.28 -1.00 -30.74
N SER A 224 -2.06 -1.18 -29.43
CA SER A 224 -3.08 -0.97 -28.41
C SER A 224 -2.99 0.45 -27.86
N LEU A 225 -4.09 1.20 -27.95
CA LEU A 225 -4.19 2.54 -27.38
C LEU A 225 -3.99 2.57 -25.85
N THR A 226 -4.37 1.48 -25.16
CA THR A 226 -4.19 1.38 -23.70
C THR A 226 -2.75 1.07 -23.29
N SER A 227 -1.88 0.72 -24.23
CA SER A 227 -0.46 0.44 -23.97
C SER A 227 0.49 1.56 -24.46
N GLU A 228 -0.04 2.55 -25.16
CA GLU A 228 0.80 3.66 -25.69
C GLU A 228 1.53 4.40 -24.56
N GLY A 229 0.82 4.70 -23.47
CA GLY A 229 1.40 5.42 -22.33
C GLY A 229 2.44 4.61 -21.58
N THR A 230 2.19 3.32 -21.32
CA THR A 230 3.14 2.44 -20.63
C THR A 230 4.38 2.16 -21.49
N ASN A 231 4.21 1.89 -22.80
CA ASN A 231 5.32 1.73 -23.73
C ASN A 231 6.16 3.02 -23.84
N ASN A 232 5.52 4.20 -23.76
CA ASN A 232 6.23 5.47 -23.75
C ASN A 232 7.03 5.67 -22.45
N LEU A 233 6.44 5.32 -21.29
CA LEU A 233 7.18 5.35 -20.01
C LEU A 233 8.43 4.45 -20.08
N ILE A 234 8.33 3.25 -20.66
CA ILE A 234 9.48 2.34 -20.84
C ILE A 234 10.56 3.00 -21.70
N LYS A 235 10.17 3.64 -22.81
CA LYS A 235 11.12 4.39 -23.66
C LYS A 235 11.80 5.54 -22.91
N MET A 236 11.13 6.11 -21.91
CA MET A 236 11.67 7.20 -21.06
C MET A 236 12.48 6.68 -19.87
N GLY A 237 12.66 5.36 -19.72
CA GLY A 237 13.46 4.76 -18.68
C GLY A 237 12.68 4.10 -17.53
N ALA A 238 11.35 4.02 -17.59
CA ALA A 238 10.61 3.21 -16.64
C ALA A 238 10.97 1.73 -16.80
N ARG A 239 11.04 1.00 -15.68
CA ARG A 239 11.41 -0.42 -15.71
C ARG A 239 10.29 -1.27 -16.31
N PRO A 240 10.53 -2.02 -17.39
CA PRO A 240 9.55 -2.95 -17.92
C PRO A 240 9.28 -4.04 -16.90
N THR A 241 8.00 -4.32 -16.63
CA THR A 241 7.56 -5.23 -15.58
C THR A 241 6.58 -6.24 -16.15
N THR A 242 6.89 -7.52 -16.01
CA THR A 242 6.10 -8.64 -16.53
C THR A 242 5.50 -9.49 -15.42
N CYS A 243 6.05 -9.42 -14.19
CA CYS A 243 5.61 -10.13 -13.00
C CYS A 243 5.93 -9.31 -11.73
N GLY A 244 5.39 -9.69 -10.59
CA GLY A 244 5.67 -9.03 -9.32
C GLY A 244 7.13 -9.16 -8.88
N GLN A 245 7.78 -10.27 -9.27
CA GLN A 245 9.19 -10.51 -8.97
C GLN A 245 10.12 -9.43 -9.54
N ASP A 246 9.82 -8.88 -10.73
CA ASP A 246 10.61 -7.78 -11.32
C ASP A 246 10.66 -6.56 -10.40
N ILE A 247 9.56 -6.27 -9.68
CA ILE A 247 9.46 -5.17 -8.71
C ILE A 247 10.24 -5.49 -7.44
N LEU A 248 10.09 -6.71 -6.91
CA LEU A 248 10.82 -7.14 -5.70
C LEU A 248 12.33 -7.11 -5.91
N ASP A 249 12.80 -7.55 -7.06
CA ASP A 249 14.22 -7.54 -7.43
C ASP A 249 14.75 -6.11 -7.59
N ALA A 250 14.00 -5.26 -8.29
CA ALA A 250 14.39 -3.88 -8.54
C ALA A 250 14.48 -3.04 -7.26
N LEU A 251 13.60 -3.30 -6.31
CA LEU A 251 13.56 -2.61 -5.01
C LEU A 251 14.42 -3.31 -3.93
N ASN A 252 15.12 -4.40 -4.28
CA ASN A 252 15.92 -5.21 -3.35
C ASN A 252 15.14 -5.71 -2.13
N LEU A 253 13.86 -6.05 -2.31
CA LEU A 253 12.97 -6.42 -1.20
C LEU A 253 12.98 -7.91 -0.85
N LYS A 254 13.69 -8.78 -1.58
CA LYS A 254 13.73 -10.22 -1.30
C LYS A 254 14.09 -10.56 0.14
N GLN A 255 15.17 -10.00 0.65
CA GLN A 255 15.62 -10.25 2.03
C GLN A 255 14.66 -9.69 3.08
N ALA A 256 14.04 -8.56 2.76
CA ALA A 256 13.10 -7.89 3.64
C ALA A 256 11.74 -8.62 3.70
N THR A 257 11.24 -9.12 2.57
CA THR A 257 10.02 -9.94 2.52
C THR A 257 10.21 -11.28 3.23
N ASP A 258 11.39 -11.88 3.14
CA ASP A 258 11.74 -13.10 3.89
C ASP A 258 11.75 -12.86 5.40
N TYR A 259 12.27 -11.73 5.85
CA TYR A 259 12.25 -11.32 7.27
C TYR A 259 10.81 -11.07 7.78
N ILE A 260 9.97 -10.36 7.02
CA ILE A 260 8.58 -10.10 7.39
C ILE A 260 7.73 -11.38 7.38
N ALA A 261 7.93 -12.28 6.42
CA ALA A 261 7.25 -13.57 6.38
C ALA A 261 7.62 -14.43 7.60
N THR A 262 8.85 -14.33 8.07
CA THR A 262 9.33 -15.01 9.29
C THR A 262 8.66 -14.44 10.55
N GLN A 263 8.44 -13.13 10.62
CA GLN A 263 7.74 -12.49 11.75
C GLN A 263 6.24 -12.77 11.81
N LYS A 264 5.58 -13.05 10.68
CA LYS A 264 4.13 -13.37 10.65
C LYS A 264 3.79 -14.76 11.18
N ILE A 265 4.76 -15.66 11.28
CA ILE A 265 4.54 -16.97 11.88
C ILE A 265 4.69 -16.83 13.39
N THR A 266 3.59 -16.55 14.09
CA THR A 266 3.58 -16.46 15.55
C THR A 266 3.76 -17.82 16.20
N ALA A 267 4.61 -17.88 17.22
CA ALA A 267 4.79 -19.08 18.02
C ALA A 267 3.61 -19.29 18.98
N ASP A 268 3.04 -20.48 19.02
CA ASP A 268 1.99 -20.85 19.98
C ASP A 268 2.59 -21.46 21.27
N SER A 269 3.90 -21.76 21.26
CA SER A 269 4.62 -22.29 22.42
C SER A 269 6.05 -21.78 22.49
N LYS A 270 6.68 -21.90 23.66
CA LYS A 270 8.10 -21.54 23.85
C LYS A 270 9.05 -22.35 22.96
N ASP A 271 8.71 -23.58 22.66
CA ASP A 271 9.52 -24.47 21.82
C ASP A 271 9.33 -24.12 20.33
N GLU A 272 8.12 -23.75 19.90
CA GLU A 272 7.88 -23.17 18.57
C GLU A 272 8.70 -21.89 18.38
N ALA A 273 8.71 -20.98 19.38
CA ALA A 273 9.47 -19.73 19.30
C ALA A 273 10.96 -19.98 19.07
N LYS A 274 11.59 -20.90 19.83
CA LYS A 274 13.00 -21.26 19.66
C LYS A 274 13.31 -21.83 18.28
N LEU A 275 12.42 -22.64 17.72
CA LEU A 275 12.60 -23.21 16.38
C LEU A 275 12.42 -22.15 15.29
N LEU A 276 11.44 -21.24 15.44
CA LEU A 276 11.19 -20.14 14.49
C LEU A 276 12.35 -19.16 14.40
N GLU A 277 13.08 -18.91 15.51
CA GLU A 277 14.29 -18.07 15.50
C GLU A 277 15.39 -18.59 14.57
N HIS A 278 15.40 -19.88 14.28
CA HIS A 278 16.45 -20.54 13.50
C HIS A 278 15.95 -21.11 12.16
N LEU A 279 14.64 -21.15 11.94
CA LEU A 279 14.03 -21.58 10.69
C LEU A 279 13.95 -20.40 9.70
N SER A 280 14.24 -20.69 8.45
CA SER A 280 14.13 -19.75 7.34
C SER A 280 13.51 -20.46 6.13
N ARG A 281 13.47 -19.81 4.99
CA ARG A 281 13.09 -20.46 3.72
C ARG A 281 14.20 -21.33 3.13
N GLU A 282 15.41 -21.27 3.68
CA GLU A 282 16.48 -22.20 3.35
C GLU A 282 16.28 -23.51 4.12
N PRO A 283 16.41 -24.67 3.44
CA PRO A 283 16.22 -25.95 4.07
C PRO A 283 17.24 -26.21 5.20
N LYS A 284 16.78 -26.37 6.42
CA LYS A 284 17.63 -26.76 7.56
C LYS A 284 17.35 -28.17 8.01
N HIS A 285 18.43 -28.89 8.26
CA HIS A 285 18.34 -30.25 8.78
C HIS A 285 18.01 -30.24 10.28
N ILE A 286 17.27 -31.23 10.75
CA ILE A 286 16.84 -31.34 12.15
C ILE A 286 18.01 -31.35 13.15
N ASP A 287 19.14 -31.97 12.80
CA ASP A 287 20.34 -31.97 13.63
C ASP A 287 20.99 -30.59 13.76
N GLU A 288 20.88 -29.77 12.72
CA GLU A 288 21.34 -28.39 12.75
C GLU A 288 20.47 -27.56 13.70
N LEU A 289 19.14 -27.71 13.59
CA LEU A 289 18.20 -27.10 14.51
C LEU A 289 18.46 -27.56 15.97
N GLY A 290 18.79 -28.83 16.17
CA GLY A 290 19.15 -29.34 17.48
C GLY A 290 20.38 -28.67 18.09
N ARG A 291 21.42 -28.43 17.27
CA ARG A 291 22.64 -27.73 17.73
C ARG A 291 22.36 -26.26 18.06
N LEU A 292 21.53 -25.60 17.25
CA LEU A 292 21.20 -24.16 17.41
C LEU A 292 20.27 -23.91 18.60
N THR A 293 19.21 -24.71 18.74
CA THR A 293 18.19 -24.54 19.78
C THR A 293 18.54 -25.20 21.12
N LYS A 294 19.52 -26.13 21.13
CA LYS A 294 19.87 -26.99 22.25
C LYS A 294 18.68 -27.82 22.77
N MET A 295 17.72 -28.11 21.91
CA MET A 295 16.56 -28.95 22.23
C MET A 295 16.83 -30.41 21.94
N PRO A 296 16.22 -31.35 22.70
CA PRO A 296 16.29 -32.78 22.40
C PRO A 296 15.64 -33.09 21.05
N SER A 297 16.19 -33.99 20.27
CA SER A 297 15.68 -34.36 18.94
C SER A 297 14.22 -34.83 18.96
N SER A 298 13.78 -35.49 20.05
CA SER A 298 12.38 -35.86 20.22
C SER A 298 11.43 -34.67 20.35
N ALA A 299 11.84 -33.63 21.09
CA ALA A 299 11.06 -32.41 21.23
C ALA A 299 11.01 -31.62 19.92
N ILE A 300 12.12 -31.54 19.18
CA ILE A 300 12.19 -30.87 17.88
C ILE A 300 11.26 -31.57 16.88
N ASN A 301 11.32 -32.90 16.78
CA ASN A 301 10.45 -33.66 15.88
C ASN A 301 8.96 -33.45 16.20
N ALA A 302 8.58 -33.55 17.46
CA ALA A 302 7.20 -33.37 17.89
C ALA A 302 6.71 -31.93 17.57
N THR A 303 7.54 -30.91 17.87
CA THR A 303 7.19 -29.52 17.62
C THR A 303 7.11 -29.22 16.13
N LEU A 304 8.08 -29.68 15.31
CA LEU A 304 8.06 -29.48 13.85
C LEU A 304 6.85 -30.15 13.19
N THR A 305 6.47 -31.36 13.66
CA THR A 305 5.28 -32.06 13.17
C THR A 305 4.01 -31.27 13.48
N LEU A 306 3.88 -30.71 14.70
CA LEU A 306 2.77 -29.86 15.07
C LEU A 306 2.76 -28.55 14.26
N MET A 307 3.92 -27.94 14.04
CA MET A 307 4.05 -26.75 13.21
C MET A 307 3.71 -27.02 11.75
N GLU A 308 4.04 -28.21 11.23
CA GLU A 308 3.66 -28.63 9.88
C GLU A 308 2.15 -28.84 9.75
N MET A 309 1.52 -29.49 10.72
CA MET A 309 0.05 -29.64 10.78
C MET A 309 -0.67 -28.28 10.85
N LYS A 310 -0.05 -27.29 11.48
CA LYS A 310 -0.55 -25.89 11.56
C LYS A 310 -0.18 -25.05 10.32
N GLY A 311 0.51 -25.62 9.35
CA GLY A 311 0.97 -24.92 8.15
C GLY A 311 2.07 -23.87 8.37
N LYS A 312 2.78 -23.91 9.51
CA LYS A 312 3.88 -22.99 9.85
C LYS A 312 5.21 -23.37 9.21
N VAL A 313 5.45 -24.66 9.03
CA VAL A 313 6.64 -25.21 8.38
C VAL A 313 6.25 -26.27 7.35
N ARG A 314 7.18 -26.60 6.45
CA ARG A 314 7.01 -27.65 5.45
C ARG A 314 8.24 -28.57 5.46
N HIS A 315 8.00 -29.87 5.48
CA HIS A 315 9.01 -30.90 5.31
C HIS A 315 9.36 -31.09 3.84
N LEU A 316 10.63 -31.02 3.49
CA LEU A 316 11.14 -31.18 2.12
C LEU A 316 11.76 -32.55 1.83
N GLY A 317 11.63 -33.49 2.76
CA GLY A 317 12.35 -34.77 2.71
C GLY A 317 13.72 -34.72 3.39
N ALA A 318 14.32 -35.90 3.59
CA ALA A 318 15.65 -36.05 4.25
C ALA A 318 15.80 -35.23 5.54
N MET A 319 14.77 -35.21 6.40
CA MET A 319 14.71 -34.44 7.67
C MET A 319 15.04 -32.95 7.56
N LYS A 320 14.75 -32.34 6.41
CA LYS A 320 14.90 -30.90 6.18
C LYS A 320 13.56 -30.20 6.24
N TYR A 321 13.53 -29.08 6.95
CA TYR A 321 12.36 -28.25 7.15
C TYR A 321 12.63 -26.81 6.70
N VAL A 322 11.58 -26.16 6.19
CA VAL A 322 11.57 -24.73 5.84
C VAL A 322 10.33 -24.09 6.43
N LEU A 323 10.32 -22.77 6.58
CA LEU A 323 9.10 -22.03 6.89
C LEU A 323 8.08 -22.23 5.75
N ALA A 324 6.81 -22.46 6.10
CA ALA A 324 5.72 -22.49 5.13
C ALA A 324 5.45 -21.07 4.62
N ARG A 325 4.94 -20.99 3.40
CA ARG A 325 4.57 -19.72 2.76
C ARG A 325 3.33 -19.13 3.40
#